data_5ba2c645cef52d85adc5e16f08ae1303
#
_entry.id   5ba2c645cef52d85adc5e16f08ae1303
#
_cell.length_a   1.000
_cell.length_b   1.000
_cell.length_c   1.000
_cell.angle_alpha   90.00
_cell.angle_beta   90.00
_cell.angle_gamma   90.00
#
_symmetry.space_group_name_H-M   'P 1'
#
loop_
_entity.id
_entity.type
_entity.pdbx_description
1 polymer ?
#
loop_
_entity_poly.entity_id
_entity_poly.type
_entity_poly.pdbx_seq_one_letter_code
_entity_poly.pdbx_strand_id
1 'polypeptide(L)'
;MALQYMTQEGLDKLKKELAEAIAQRPVISAAIAEARDKGDLSENAEYEAAREAQGLLELNISKLQNLVANARVIDESQIGTEKVQMLNKVKVKNLNTNQVMNFTLVGENEADFMAGKLAAQTPIGQALMGHKVGEVVE
;
A
#
# COMPACT_ATOMS: atom_id res chain seq x y z
N MET A 1 2.20 -8.51 -14.45
CA MET A 1 1.44 -7.73 -13.46
C MET A 1 1.25 -6.32 -13.95
N ALA A 2 0.10 -5.73 -13.63
CA ALA A 2 -0.20 -4.37 -14.04
C ALA A 2 0.71 -3.36 -13.36
N LEU A 3 1.10 -2.31 -14.10
CA LEU A 3 1.83 -1.19 -13.53
C LEU A 3 0.95 -0.46 -12.51
N GLN A 4 1.55 0.02 -11.44
CA GLN A 4 0.87 0.80 -10.42
C GLN A 4 1.49 2.17 -10.32
N TYR A 5 0.66 3.19 -10.45
CA TYR A 5 1.10 4.57 -10.33
C TYR A 5 0.97 5.04 -8.89
N MET A 6 1.98 5.73 -8.40
CA MET A 6 2.01 6.21 -7.03
C MET A 6 2.88 7.47 -6.91
N THR A 7 2.82 8.09 -5.74
CA THR A 7 3.69 9.22 -5.42
C THR A 7 5.12 8.73 -5.14
N GLN A 8 6.08 9.63 -5.22
CA GLN A 8 7.45 9.32 -4.80
C GLN A 8 7.49 8.91 -3.33
N GLU A 9 6.71 9.57 -2.48
CA GLU A 9 6.61 9.22 -1.06
C GLU A 9 6.10 7.77 -0.88
N GLY A 10 5.08 7.38 -1.63
CA GLY A 10 4.54 6.02 -1.58
C GLY A 10 5.55 4.98 -2.01
N LEU A 11 6.30 5.26 -3.07
CA LEU A 11 7.37 4.36 -3.53
C LEU A 11 8.49 4.25 -2.50
N ASP A 12 8.91 5.36 -1.91
CA ASP A 12 9.94 5.37 -0.87
C ASP A 12 9.52 4.56 0.34
N LYS A 13 8.25 4.64 0.72
CA LYS A 13 7.68 3.85 1.80
C LYS A 13 7.74 2.34 1.50
N LEU A 14 7.37 1.95 0.28
CA LEU A 14 7.46 0.54 -0.14
C LEU A 14 8.90 0.03 -0.12
N LYS A 15 9.84 0.83 -0.59
CA LYS A 15 11.25 0.47 -0.57
C LYS A 15 11.77 0.30 0.84
N LYS A 16 11.34 1.15 1.76
CA LYS A 16 11.70 1.06 3.17
C LYS A 16 11.14 -0.23 3.79
N GLU A 17 9.86 -0.53 3.54
CA GLU A 17 9.24 -1.76 4.02
C GLU A 17 9.96 -2.99 3.49
N LEU A 18 10.34 -2.98 2.22
CA LEU A 18 11.10 -4.07 1.61
C LEU A 18 12.46 -4.25 2.29
N ALA A 19 13.19 -3.15 2.52
CA ALA A 19 14.48 -3.20 3.19
C ALA A 19 14.36 -3.75 4.62
N GLU A 20 13.34 -3.33 5.35
CA GLU A 20 13.07 -3.83 6.70
C GLU A 20 12.72 -5.33 6.70
N ALA A 21 11.94 -5.78 5.72
CA ALA A 21 11.59 -7.19 5.58
C ALA A 21 12.84 -8.04 5.26
N ILE A 22 13.69 -7.57 4.36
CA ILE A 22 14.95 -8.27 4.02
C ILE A 22 15.87 -8.34 5.25
N ALA A 23 15.90 -7.29 6.06
CA ALA A 23 16.71 -7.25 7.28
C ALA A 23 16.25 -8.29 8.32
N GLN A 24 15.03 -8.80 8.22
CA GLN A 24 14.54 -9.86 9.09
C GLN A 24 15.05 -11.26 8.70
N ARG A 25 15.57 -11.43 7.50
CA ARG A 25 16.07 -12.73 7.05
C ARG A 25 17.12 -13.33 7.98
N PRO A 26 18.20 -12.60 8.36
CA PRO A 26 19.18 -13.17 9.28
C PRO A 26 18.62 -13.43 10.67
N VAL A 27 17.68 -12.61 11.14
CA VAL A 27 17.01 -12.80 12.43
C VAL A 27 16.26 -14.13 12.46
N ILE A 28 15.48 -14.40 11.41
CA ILE A 28 14.71 -15.65 11.33
C ILE A 28 15.62 -16.86 11.11
N SER A 29 16.67 -16.72 10.30
CA SER A 29 17.65 -17.79 10.11
C SER A 29 18.32 -18.16 11.42
N ALA A 30 18.67 -17.16 12.26
CA ALA A 30 19.23 -17.40 13.57
C ALA A 30 18.23 -18.11 14.51
N ALA A 31 16.94 -17.71 14.45
CA ALA A 31 15.90 -18.36 15.23
C ALA A 31 15.71 -19.83 14.84
N ILE A 32 15.78 -20.14 13.54
CA ILE A 32 15.69 -21.51 13.06
C ILE A 32 16.88 -22.33 13.58
N ALA A 33 18.09 -21.80 13.48
CA ALA A 33 19.30 -22.47 13.96
C ALA A 33 19.23 -22.73 15.47
N GLU A 34 18.81 -21.74 16.24
CA GLU A 34 18.66 -21.86 17.68
C GLU A 34 17.63 -22.94 18.04
N ALA A 35 16.48 -22.95 17.36
CA ALA A 35 15.44 -23.94 17.62
C ALA A 35 15.91 -25.36 17.24
N ARG A 36 16.68 -25.49 16.15
CA ARG A 36 17.26 -26.77 15.73
C ARG A 36 18.20 -27.31 16.79
N ASP A 37 18.99 -26.46 17.42
CA ASP A 37 19.97 -26.88 18.43
C ASP A 37 19.33 -27.34 19.72
N LYS A 38 18.03 -27.04 19.95
CA LYS A 38 17.32 -27.40 21.17
C LYS A 38 16.81 -28.83 21.22
N GLY A 39 16.87 -29.60 20.12
CA GLY A 39 16.53 -31.01 20.18
C GLY A 39 15.81 -31.56 18.97
N ASP A 40 14.89 -32.50 19.20
CA ASP A 40 14.21 -33.27 18.18
C ASP A 40 13.30 -32.42 17.30
N LEU A 41 13.63 -32.31 16.01
CA LEU A 41 12.91 -31.47 15.05
C LEU A 41 11.48 -31.94 14.81
N SER A 42 11.20 -33.26 14.99
CA SER A 42 9.87 -33.79 14.73
C SER A 42 8.82 -33.34 15.76
N GLU A 43 9.26 -32.94 16.94
CA GLU A 43 8.39 -32.49 18.03
C GLU A 43 8.71 -31.05 18.51
N ASN A 44 9.57 -30.37 17.78
CA ASN A 44 10.04 -29.05 18.18
C ASN A 44 9.11 -27.94 17.65
N ALA A 45 8.18 -27.50 18.49
CA ALA A 45 7.23 -26.44 18.14
C ALA A 45 7.91 -25.10 17.84
N GLU A 46 9.03 -24.81 18.48
CA GLU A 46 9.80 -23.59 18.20
C GLU A 46 10.39 -23.62 16.79
N TYR A 47 10.90 -24.78 16.37
CA TYR A 47 11.42 -24.96 15.02
C TYR A 47 10.32 -24.81 13.97
N GLU A 48 9.17 -25.43 14.19
CA GLU A 48 8.04 -25.31 13.26
C GLU A 48 7.55 -23.85 13.17
N ALA A 49 7.44 -23.16 14.30
CA ALA A 49 7.03 -21.75 14.32
C ALA A 49 8.04 -20.87 13.58
N ALA A 50 9.34 -21.12 13.74
CA ALA A 50 10.38 -20.37 13.04
C ALA A 50 10.34 -20.60 11.53
N ARG A 51 10.08 -21.85 11.12
CA ARG A 51 9.95 -22.18 9.69
C ARG A 51 8.71 -21.55 9.07
N GLU A 52 7.60 -21.52 9.81
CA GLU A 52 6.38 -20.86 9.36
C GLU A 52 6.61 -19.36 9.21
N ALA A 53 7.27 -18.73 10.19
CA ALA A 53 7.63 -17.32 10.13
C ALA A 53 8.51 -17.00 8.92
N GLN A 54 9.45 -17.91 8.59
CA GLN A 54 10.30 -17.76 7.40
C GLN A 54 9.46 -17.76 6.12
N GLY A 55 8.50 -18.69 6.02
CA GLY A 55 7.61 -18.77 4.86
C GLY A 55 6.79 -17.50 4.67
N LEU A 56 6.23 -16.97 5.76
CA LEU A 56 5.45 -15.74 5.73
C LEU A 56 6.32 -14.54 5.36
N LEU A 57 7.54 -14.47 5.89
CA LEU A 57 8.48 -13.40 5.56
C LEU A 57 8.84 -13.42 4.07
N GLU A 58 9.17 -14.59 3.50
CA GLU A 58 9.54 -14.70 2.10
C GLU A 58 8.37 -14.37 1.17
N LEU A 59 7.15 -14.72 1.55
CA LEU A 59 5.96 -14.34 0.82
C LEU A 59 5.78 -12.82 0.82
N ASN A 60 5.97 -12.17 1.97
CA ASN A 60 5.88 -10.72 2.08
C ASN A 60 6.97 -10.02 1.27
N ILE A 61 8.20 -10.51 1.31
CA ILE A 61 9.30 -9.95 0.51
C ILE A 61 8.98 -10.04 -0.97
N SER A 62 8.48 -11.19 -1.44
CA SER A 62 8.11 -11.38 -2.83
C SER A 62 7.02 -10.38 -3.26
N LYS A 63 6.01 -10.21 -2.42
CA LYS A 63 4.93 -9.24 -2.67
C LYS A 63 5.48 -7.82 -2.77
N LEU A 64 6.34 -7.40 -1.83
CA LEU A 64 6.92 -6.06 -1.84
C LEU A 64 7.84 -5.85 -3.05
N GLN A 65 8.63 -6.85 -3.42
CA GLN A 65 9.49 -6.78 -4.61
C GLN A 65 8.65 -6.58 -5.87
N ASN A 66 7.54 -7.28 -5.99
CA ASN A 66 6.63 -7.13 -7.13
C ASN A 66 6.00 -5.74 -7.17
N LEU A 67 5.58 -5.22 -6.03
CA LEU A 67 5.01 -3.87 -5.94
C LEU A 67 6.02 -2.81 -6.36
N VAL A 68 7.26 -2.90 -5.88
CA VAL A 68 8.33 -1.96 -6.25
C VAL A 68 8.66 -2.07 -7.73
N ALA A 69 8.76 -3.29 -8.26
CA ALA A 69 9.11 -3.51 -9.67
C ALA A 69 8.05 -2.93 -10.62
N ASN A 70 6.79 -2.94 -10.23
CA ASN A 70 5.69 -2.45 -11.05
C ASN A 70 5.27 -1.02 -10.72
N ALA A 71 5.94 -0.37 -9.77
CA ALA A 71 5.65 0.99 -9.37
C ALA A 71 6.11 1.99 -10.43
N ARG A 72 5.31 3.02 -10.64
CA ARG A 72 5.67 4.17 -11.49
C ARG A 72 5.27 5.42 -10.75
N VAL A 73 6.20 6.38 -10.70
CA VAL A 73 5.95 7.65 -10.02
C VAL A 73 5.19 8.59 -10.94
N ILE A 74 4.14 9.21 -10.40
CA ILE A 74 3.36 10.21 -11.12
C ILE A 74 4.07 11.55 -10.98
N ASP A 75 4.25 12.24 -12.11
CA ASP A 75 4.79 13.60 -12.12
C ASP A 75 3.68 14.58 -11.75
N GLU A 76 3.68 15.01 -10.48
CA GLU A 76 2.66 15.91 -9.94
C GLU A 76 2.63 17.27 -10.66
N SER A 77 3.76 17.69 -11.23
CA SER A 77 3.83 18.98 -11.93
C SER A 77 3.02 19.00 -13.23
N GLN A 78 2.66 17.83 -13.77
CA GLN A 78 1.90 17.69 -15.00
C GLN A 78 0.42 17.42 -14.76
N ILE A 79 -0.02 17.35 -13.50
CA ILE A 79 -1.41 17.08 -13.17
C ILE A 79 -2.22 18.36 -13.24
N GLY A 80 -3.25 18.36 -14.11
CA GLY A 80 -4.18 19.49 -14.22
C GLY A 80 -5.26 19.45 -13.14
N THR A 81 -6.02 20.54 -13.03
CA THR A 81 -7.11 20.67 -12.05
C THR A 81 -8.47 20.86 -12.70
N GLU A 82 -8.57 20.78 -14.03
CA GLU A 82 -9.85 20.95 -14.76
C GLU A 82 -10.83 19.83 -14.45
N LYS A 83 -10.33 18.61 -14.29
CA LYS A 83 -11.14 17.42 -13.94
C LYS A 83 -10.46 16.68 -12.80
N VAL A 84 -11.25 15.96 -12.04
CA VAL A 84 -10.72 15.12 -10.96
C VAL A 84 -9.82 14.02 -11.58
N GLN A 85 -8.58 13.97 -11.14
CA GLN A 85 -7.56 13.01 -11.59
C GLN A 85 -6.82 12.45 -10.37
N MET A 86 -5.98 11.46 -10.60
CA MET A 86 -5.11 10.93 -9.55
C MET A 86 -4.28 12.05 -8.92
N LEU A 87 -4.10 11.98 -7.62
CA LEU A 87 -3.38 12.94 -6.78
C LEU A 87 -4.03 14.32 -6.63
N ASN A 88 -5.18 14.56 -7.27
CA ASN A 88 -5.93 15.79 -7.02
C ASN A 88 -6.52 15.79 -5.62
N LYS A 89 -6.53 16.96 -5.01
CA LYS A 89 -7.28 17.21 -3.77
C LYS A 89 -8.67 17.64 -4.16
N VAL A 90 -9.68 16.92 -3.67
CA VAL A 90 -11.07 17.16 -4.03
C VAL A 90 -11.87 17.52 -2.80
N LYS A 91 -12.55 18.67 -2.85
CA LYS A 91 -13.50 19.08 -1.81
C LYS A 91 -14.89 18.69 -2.26
N VAL A 92 -15.55 17.83 -1.49
CA VAL A 92 -16.90 17.37 -1.81
C VAL A 92 -17.86 17.73 -0.71
N LYS A 93 -19.11 18.01 -1.08
CA LYS A 93 -20.19 18.29 -0.13
C LYS A 93 -21.27 17.22 -0.28
N ASN A 94 -21.62 16.58 0.83
CA ASN A 94 -22.73 15.66 0.85
C ASN A 94 -24.03 16.47 0.91
N LEU A 95 -24.80 16.44 -0.18
CA LEU A 95 -26.01 17.25 -0.29
C LEU A 95 -27.11 16.84 0.69
N ASN A 96 -27.09 15.60 1.17
CA ASN A 96 -28.09 15.12 2.12
C ASN A 96 -27.81 15.56 3.56
N THR A 97 -26.52 15.65 3.92
CA THR A 97 -26.11 15.96 5.31
C THR A 97 -25.42 17.31 5.43
N ASN A 98 -25.13 17.99 4.31
CA ASN A 98 -24.38 19.24 4.24
C ASN A 98 -22.95 19.13 4.79
N GLN A 99 -22.43 17.92 4.96
CA GLN A 99 -21.04 17.73 5.38
C GLN A 99 -20.08 17.96 4.23
N VAL A 100 -18.96 18.62 4.53
CA VAL A 100 -17.88 18.88 3.58
C VAL A 100 -16.72 17.97 3.93
N MET A 101 -16.21 17.27 2.92
CA MET A 101 -15.07 16.37 3.09
C MET A 101 -14.01 16.67 2.05
N ASN A 102 -12.75 16.54 2.44
CA ASN A 102 -11.62 16.75 1.55
C ASN A 102 -10.89 15.43 1.35
N PHE A 103 -10.70 15.04 0.08
CA PHE A 103 -10.01 13.81 -0.28
C PHE A 103 -8.87 14.10 -1.23
N THR A 104 -7.79 13.31 -1.12
CA THR A 104 -6.76 13.22 -2.15
C THR A 104 -6.90 11.85 -2.79
N LEU A 105 -7.07 11.80 -4.11
CA LEU A 105 -7.19 10.54 -4.83
C LEU A 105 -5.81 9.92 -5.02
N VAL A 106 -5.66 8.68 -4.57
CA VAL A 106 -4.38 7.97 -4.58
C VAL A 106 -4.55 6.56 -5.12
N GLY A 107 -3.43 5.88 -5.39
CA GLY A 107 -3.45 4.47 -5.71
C GLY A 107 -3.83 3.62 -4.50
N GLU A 108 -4.25 2.39 -4.74
CA GLU A 108 -4.74 1.49 -3.71
C GLU A 108 -3.75 1.32 -2.54
N ASN A 109 -2.45 1.25 -2.84
CA ASN A 109 -1.42 1.02 -1.83
C ASN A 109 -1.13 2.23 -0.95
N GLU A 110 -1.58 3.42 -1.34
CA GLU A 110 -1.39 4.64 -0.58
C GLU A 110 -2.67 5.09 0.14
N ALA A 111 -3.77 4.37 -0.02
CA ALA A 111 -5.05 4.76 0.55
C ALA A 111 -5.01 4.76 2.08
N ASP A 112 -5.50 5.86 2.67
CA ASP A 112 -5.65 6.01 4.10
C ASP A 112 -6.81 6.96 4.35
N PHE A 113 -7.97 6.41 4.59
CA PHE A 113 -9.19 7.21 4.77
C PHE A 113 -9.07 8.22 5.91
N MET A 114 -8.42 7.84 7.01
CA MET A 114 -8.22 8.72 8.16
C MET A 114 -7.34 9.93 7.84
N ALA A 115 -6.40 9.77 6.89
CA ALA A 115 -5.55 10.86 6.42
C ALA A 115 -6.16 11.62 5.23
N GLY A 116 -7.38 11.28 4.82
CA GLY A 116 -8.04 11.89 3.67
C GLY A 116 -7.55 11.37 2.33
N LYS A 117 -6.86 10.25 2.31
CA LYS A 117 -6.34 9.62 1.07
C LYS A 117 -7.32 8.54 0.62
N LEU A 118 -8.02 8.79 -0.47
CA LEU A 118 -9.04 7.90 -1.00
C LEU A 118 -8.53 7.17 -2.23
N ALA A 119 -8.63 5.84 -2.23
CA ALA A 119 -8.24 5.06 -3.40
C ALA A 119 -9.18 5.34 -4.57
N ALA A 120 -8.61 5.60 -5.75
CA ALA A 120 -9.39 5.90 -6.94
C ALA A 120 -10.28 4.72 -7.38
N GLN A 121 -9.93 3.50 -6.99
CA GLN A 121 -10.68 2.29 -7.31
C GLN A 121 -11.94 2.09 -6.46
N THR A 122 -12.08 2.84 -5.36
CA THR A 122 -13.29 2.75 -4.52
C THR A 122 -14.51 3.31 -5.27
N PRO A 123 -15.75 2.93 -4.88
CA PRO A 123 -16.95 3.49 -5.53
C PRO A 123 -16.99 5.02 -5.50
N ILE A 124 -16.58 5.64 -4.38
CA ILE A 124 -16.53 7.10 -4.28
C ILE A 124 -15.46 7.68 -5.21
N GLY A 125 -14.26 7.07 -5.23
CA GLY A 125 -13.17 7.49 -6.12
C GLY A 125 -13.57 7.40 -7.59
N GLN A 126 -14.18 6.30 -7.99
CA GLN A 126 -14.66 6.12 -9.36
C GLN A 126 -15.74 7.13 -9.73
N ALA A 127 -16.63 7.45 -8.78
CA ALA A 127 -17.69 8.42 -9.03
C ALA A 127 -17.13 9.85 -9.23
N LEU A 128 -16.02 10.18 -8.58
CA LEU A 128 -15.42 11.50 -8.67
C LEU A 128 -14.50 11.69 -9.88
N MET A 129 -13.85 10.62 -10.33
CA MET A 129 -12.86 10.69 -11.42
C MET A 129 -13.47 11.24 -12.70
N GLY A 130 -12.78 12.19 -13.32
CA GLY A 130 -13.19 12.78 -14.60
C GLY A 130 -14.25 13.87 -14.50
N HIS A 131 -14.78 14.14 -13.32
CA HIS A 131 -15.78 15.19 -13.12
C HIS A 131 -15.14 16.56 -12.86
N LYS A 132 -15.89 17.61 -13.14
CA LYS A 132 -15.45 18.99 -12.96
C LYS A 132 -16.01 19.59 -11.67
N VAL A 133 -15.42 20.69 -11.24
CA VAL A 133 -15.93 21.45 -10.11
C VAL A 133 -17.37 21.89 -10.38
N GLY A 134 -18.23 21.73 -9.39
CA GLY A 134 -19.64 22.09 -9.49
C GLY A 134 -20.56 20.98 -9.97
N GLU A 135 -20.02 19.85 -10.45
CA GLU A 135 -20.86 18.72 -10.85
C GLU A 135 -21.36 17.94 -9.63
N VAL A 136 -22.60 17.46 -9.75
CA VAL A 136 -23.21 16.56 -8.75
C VAL A 136 -23.05 15.14 -9.22
N VAL A 137 -22.54 14.26 -8.34
CA VAL A 137 -22.36 12.84 -8.64
C VAL A 137 -23.09 11.99 -7.60
N GLU A 138 -23.48 10.79 -7.99
CA GLU A 138 -24.17 9.85 -7.10
C GLU A 138 -23.25 8.72 -6.60
#